data_6f87329422773d35d656359815894cba
#
_entry.id   6f87329422773d35d656359815894cba
#
_cell.length_a   1.000
_cell.length_b   1.000
_cell.length_c   1.000
_cell.angle_alpha   90.00
_cell.angle_beta   90.00
_cell.angle_gamma   90.00
#
_symmetry.space_group_name_H-M   'P 1'
#
loop_
_entity.id
_entity.type
_entity.pdbx_description
1 polymer ?
#
loop_
_entity_poly.entity_id
_entity_poly.type
_entity_poly.pdbx_seq_one_letter_code
_entity_poly.pdbx_strand_id
1 'polypeptide(L)'
;SFHWLSPYMTVITSTDPDHLDIYGTEQAYLESFEHYTTLIQPGGALIIRKGISLQPKVQPDVRVYTYSRDEGDFHAENIRIGNGEIFIDFVAPDTRINDIQLGIPVSINIENGVAAMALAHLNGVTDEEIKRGMASFRGVDRRFDFKLKNDRIVFLSDYAHHPSEIKQSVLSMRELYKDKKITAIFQPHLYTRTRDFYQDFADSLSLLDEVILVDI
;
A
#
# COMPACT_ATOMS: atom_id res chain seq x y z
N SER A 1 2.05 18.57 12.40
CA SER A 1 0.75 18.19 11.81
C SER A 1 0.74 18.48 10.32
N PHE A 2 0.08 17.65 9.53
CA PHE A 2 -0.12 17.85 8.08
C PHE A 2 -1.00 19.08 7.76
N HIS A 3 -1.65 19.68 8.73
CA HIS A 3 -2.39 20.93 8.59
C HIS A 3 -1.51 22.16 8.28
N TRP A 4 -0.19 22.04 8.40
CA TRP A 4 0.75 23.10 7.99
C TRP A 4 1.13 23.04 6.51
N LEU A 5 0.63 22.04 5.79
CA LEU A 5 0.85 21.90 4.36
C LEU A 5 -0.17 22.75 3.58
N SER A 6 0.23 23.17 2.39
CA SER A 6 -0.62 23.82 1.39
C SER A 6 -0.50 23.03 0.09
N PRO A 7 -1.09 21.83 0.01
CA PRO A 7 -0.89 20.94 -1.11
C PRO A 7 -1.60 21.46 -2.37
N TYR A 8 -0.97 21.26 -3.53
CA TYR A 8 -1.63 21.42 -4.82
C TYR A 8 -2.33 20.12 -5.24
N MET A 9 -1.64 18.98 -5.03
CA MET A 9 -2.23 17.66 -5.21
C MET A 9 -2.01 16.82 -3.97
N THR A 10 -3.00 16.00 -3.62
CA THR A 10 -2.89 15.10 -2.47
C THR A 10 -3.61 13.78 -2.72
N VAL A 11 -3.12 12.73 -2.07
CA VAL A 11 -3.78 11.42 -2.00
C VAL A 11 -4.12 11.13 -0.55
N ILE A 12 -5.32 10.61 -0.32
CA ILE A 12 -5.73 10.05 0.97
C ILE A 12 -5.93 8.54 0.78
N THR A 13 -5.05 7.76 1.39
CA THR A 13 -5.00 6.30 1.23
C THR A 13 -5.79 5.56 2.29
N SER A 14 -5.94 6.11 3.48
CA SER A 14 -6.74 5.59 4.58
C SER A 14 -7.10 6.71 5.55
N THR A 15 -8.22 6.50 6.24
CA THR A 15 -8.65 7.29 7.41
C THR A 15 -8.94 6.36 8.59
N ASP A 16 -8.36 5.16 8.58
CA ASP A 16 -8.48 4.23 9.71
C ASP A 16 -7.92 4.88 10.97
N PRO A 17 -8.61 4.75 12.11
CA PRO A 17 -8.23 5.43 13.34
C PRO A 17 -6.82 5.06 13.80
N ASP A 18 -5.97 6.07 13.96
CA ASP A 18 -4.63 5.94 14.50
C ASP A 18 -4.31 7.17 15.36
N HIS A 19 -3.31 7.05 16.23
CA HIS A 19 -2.89 8.16 17.10
C HIS A 19 -4.03 8.79 17.92
N LEU A 20 -4.95 7.96 18.44
CA LEU A 20 -6.09 8.43 19.25
C LEU A 20 -5.65 9.08 20.57
N ASP A 21 -4.43 8.83 21.01
CA ASP A 21 -3.76 9.56 22.10
C ASP A 21 -3.58 11.07 21.78
N ILE A 22 -3.49 11.42 20.50
CA ILE A 22 -3.37 12.80 20.00
C ILE A 22 -4.74 13.41 19.64
N TYR A 23 -5.56 12.64 18.91
CA TYR A 23 -6.83 13.11 18.37
C TYR A 23 -8.01 12.92 19.33
N GLY A 24 -7.89 12.05 20.31
CA GLY A 24 -8.90 11.77 21.33
C GLY A 24 -10.01 10.84 20.87
N THR A 25 -10.58 11.03 19.69
CA THR A 25 -11.67 10.21 19.15
C THR A 25 -11.49 9.94 17.64
N GLU A 26 -12.09 8.87 17.15
CA GLU A 26 -12.15 8.56 15.70
C GLU A 26 -12.81 9.70 14.91
N GLN A 27 -13.85 10.31 15.46
CA GLN A 27 -14.53 11.44 14.83
C GLN A 27 -13.60 12.63 14.67
N ALA A 28 -12.85 13.01 15.72
CA ALA A 28 -11.89 14.11 15.64
C ALA A 28 -10.73 13.80 14.68
N TYR A 29 -10.33 12.53 14.59
CA TYR A 29 -9.35 12.07 13.60
C TYR A 29 -9.87 12.28 12.17
N LEU A 30 -11.09 11.85 11.88
CA LEU A 30 -11.74 12.03 10.57
C LEU A 30 -11.93 13.52 10.22
N GLU A 31 -12.41 14.33 11.15
CA GLU A 31 -12.56 15.80 10.99
C GLU A 31 -11.22 16.46 10.66
N SER A 32 -10.12 15.95 11.19
CA SER A 32 -8.77 16.40 10.86
C SER A 32 -8.42 16.20 9.38
N PHE A 33 -8.82 15.07 8.77
CA PHE A 33 -8.67 14.85 7.33
C PHE A 33 -9.63 15.71 6.51
N GLU A 34 -10.87 15.88 6.95
CA GLU A 34 -11.81 16.78 6.29
C GLU A 34 -11.27 18.21 6.26
N HIS A 35 -10.72 18.68 7.40
CA HIS A 35 -10.05 19.98 7.46
C HIS A 35 -8.85 20.03 6.49
N TYR A 36 -8.03 18.99 6.44
CA TYR A 36 -6.90 18.94 5.51
C TYR A 36 -7.32 19.12 4.04
N THR A 37 -8.48 18.59 3.66
CA THR A 37 -8.98 18.77 2.28
C THR A 37 -9.30 20.23 1.94
N THR A 38 -9.59 21.08 2.93
CA THR A 38 -9.82 22.54 2.71
C THR A 38 -8.53 23.29 2.36
N LEU A 39 -7.36 22.69 2.67
CA LEU A 39 -6.04 23.31 2.46
C LEU A 39 -5.51 23.10 1.04
N ILE A 40 -6.20 22.30 0.22
CA ILE A 40 -5.81 22.08 -1.16
C ILE A 40 -5.97 23.38 -1.94
N GLN A 41 -4.90 23.79 -2.62
CA GLN A 41 -4.87 25.03 -3.37
C GLN A 41 -5.86 25.03 -4.55
N PRO A 42 -6.38 26.21 -4.92
CA PRO A 42 -7.24 26.37 -6.09
C PRO A 42 -6.63 25.76 -7.38
N GLY A 43 -7.47 25.10 -8.16
CA GLY A 43 -7.05 24.40 -9.38
C GLY A 43 -6.32 23.07 -9.15
N GLY A 44 -6.12 22.67 -7.89
CA GLY A 44 -5.46 21.43 -7.52
C GLY A 44 -6.31 20.18 -7.67
N ALA A 45 -5.85 19.07 -7.08
CA ALA A 45 -6.56 17.81 -7.11
C ALA A 45 -6.47 17.03 -5.78
N LEU A 46 -7.56 16.37 -5.46
CA LEU A 46 -7.66 15.38 -4.39
C LEU A 46 -7.94 14.00 -4.99
N ILE A 47 -7.14 13.01 -4.63
CA ILE A 47 -7.34 11.61 -4.99
C ILE A 47 -7.67 10.84 -3.71
N ILE A 48 -8.85 10.23 -3.64
CA ILE A 48 -9.32 9.53 -2.45
C ILE A 48 -9.45 8.04 -2.76
N ARG A 49 -8.94 7.20 -1.87
CA ARG A 49 -9.19 5.77 -1.94
C ARG A 49 -10.68 5.50 -1.81
N LYS A 50 -11.22 4.70 -2.73
CA LYS A 50 -12.63 4.32 -2.71
C LYS A 50 -12.95 3.48 -1.46
N GLY A 51 -14.11 3.75 -0.87
CA GLY A 51 -14.59 3.03 0.31
C GLY A 51 -14.20 3.64 1.66
N ILE A 52 -13.41 4.72 1.70
CA ILE A 52 -13.18 5.45 2.96
C ILE A 52 -14.31 6.44 3.26
N SER A 53 -14.65 6.59 4.54
CA SER A 53 -15.78 7.40 5.00
C SER A 53 -15.42 8.89 5.13
N LEU A 54 -14.68 9.45 4.17
CA LEU A 54 -14.28 10.85 4.17
C LEU A 54 -15.29 11.71 3.41
N GLN A 55 -15.70 12.84 3.99
CA GLN A 55 -16.50 13.88 3.33
C GLN A 55 -15.59 15.07 2.98
N PRO A 56 -15.00 15.11 1.78
CA PRO A 56 -14.02 16.15 1.45
C PRO A 56 -14.68 17.54 1.38
N LYS A 57 -14.02 18.54 1.96
CA LYS A 57 -14.44 19.94 2.00
C LYS A 57 -13.54 20.81 1.12
N VAL A 58 -13.40 20.42 -0.14
CA VAL A 58 -12.49 21.08 -1.09
C VAL A 58 -13.05 22.41 -1.63
N GLN A 59 -12.18 23.29 -2.13
CA GLN A 59 -12.56 24.48 -2.88
C GLN A 59 -13.30 24.09 -4.17
N PRO A 60 -14.21 24.94 -4.72
CA PRO A 60 -15.05 24.59 -5.87
C PRO A 60 -14.30 24.20 -7.15
N ASP A 61 -13.07 24.67 -7.34
CA ASP A 61 -12.22 24.41 -8.50
C ASP A 61 -11.18 23.31 -8.28
N VAL A 62 -11.20 22.65 -7.12
CA VAL A 62 -10.37 21.46 -6.84
C VAL A 62 -11.06 20.23 -7.39
N ARG A 63 -10.36 19.48 -8.24
CA ARG A 63 -10.87 18.24 -8.81
C ARG A 63 -10.76 17.10 -7.80
N VAL A 64 -11.82 16.32 -7.66
CA VAL A 64 -11.84 15.16 -6.77
C VAL A 64 -11.93 13.88 -7.60
N TYR A 65 -11.01 12.97 -7.38
CA TYR A 65 -10.94 11.67 -8.03
C TYR A 65 -10.97 10.56 -6.99
N THR A 66 -11.50 9.43 -7.40
CA THR A 66 -11.46 8.18 -6.64
C THR A 66 -10.44 7.22 -7.23
N TYR A 67 -9.82 6.40 -6.38
CA TYR A 67 -8.98 5.30 -6.83
C TYR A 67 -9.15 4.06 -5.94
N SER A 68 -8.90 2.92 -6.52
CA SER A 68 -8.68 1.68 -5.78
C SER A 68 -7.89 0.69 -6.64
N ARG A 69 -7.76 -0.55 -6.14
CA ARG A 69 -7.15 -1.62 -6.91
C ARG A 69 -7.93 -1.91 -8.20
N ASP A 70 -9.27 -2.01 -8.12
CA ASP A 70 -10.10 -2.61 -9.18
C ASP A 70 -11.18 -1.66 -9.72
N GLU A 71 -11.35 -0.49 -9.13
CA GLU A 71 -12.43 0.44 -9.48
C GLU A 71 -12.12 1.89 -9.11
N GLY A 72 -12.92 2.83 -9.61
CA GLY A 72 -12.71 4.27 -9.42
C GLY A 72 -12.23 4.94 -10.70
N ASP A 73 -11.96 6.25 -10.61
CA ASP A 73 -11.44 7.03 -11.73
C ASP A 73 -10.05 6.53 -12.15
N PHE A 74 -9.26 6.08 -11.17
CA PHE A 74 -7.97 5.43 -11.37
C PHE A 74 -8.00 4.03 -10.76
N HIS A 75 -7.65 3.01 -11.54
CA HIS A 75 -7.63 1.62 -11.08
C HIS A 75 -6.69 0.75 -11.94
N ALA A 76 -6.49 -0.49 -11.51
CA ALA A 76 -5.77 -1.48 -12.27
C ALA A 76 -6.72 -2.47 -12.94
N GLU A 77 -6.35 -2.90 -14.14
CA GLU A 77 -6.98 -4.01 -14.85
C GLU A 77 -5.92 -5.03 -15.27
N ASN A 78 -6.36 -6.19 -15.78
CA ASN A 78 -5.47 -7.25 -16.30
C ASN A 78 -4.31 -7.58 -15.34
N ILE A 79 -4.61 -7.69 -14.05
CA ILE A 79 -3.61 -7.99 -13.02
C ILE A 79 -3.09 -9.41 -13.21
N ARG A 80 -1.78 -9.54 -13.41
CA ARG A 80 -1.08 -10.81 -13.59
C ARG A 80 -0.02 -10.98 -12.51
N ILE A 81 -0.18 -12.01 -11.70
CA ILE A 81 0.68 -12.30 -10.54
C ILE A 81 1.27 -13.70 -10.69
N GLY A 82 2.58 -13.82 -10.60
CA GLY A 82 3.28 -15.09 -10.64
C GLY A 82 4.76 -14.93 -10.94
N ASN A 83 5.52 -15.99 -10.71
CA ASN A 83 6.97 -16.05 -10.93
C ASN A 83 7.75 -14.89 -10.26
N GLY A 84 7.24 -14.40 -9.13
CA GLY A 84 7.84 -13.31 -8.40
C GLY A 84 7.68 -11.94 -9.05
N GLU A 85 6.70 -11.77 -9.93
CA GLU A 85 6.41 -10.52 -10.64
C GLU A 85 4.92 -10.19 -10.60
N ILE A 86 4.61 -8.91 -10.69
CA ILE A 86 3.24 -8.40 -10.88
C ILE A 86 3.27 -7.43 -12.07
N PHE A 87 2.38 -7.67 -13.01
CA PHE A 87 2.07 -6.77 -14.12
C PHE A 87 0.61 -6.33 -14.04
N ILE A 88 0.36 -5.08 -14.36
CA ILE A 88 -0.98 -4.50 -14.39
C ILE A 88 -1.14 -3.60 -15.62
N ASP A 89 -2.39 -3.34 -15.98
CA ASP A 89 -2.74 -2.20 -16.81
C ASP A 89 -3.30 -1.10 -15.90
N PHE A 90 -2.80 0.12 -16.03
CA PHE A 90 -3.32 1.28 -15.33
C PHE A 90 -4.39 1.96 -16.17
N VAL A 91 -5.54 2.23 -15.56
CA VAL A 91 -6.67 2.92 -16.18
C VAL A 91 -6.86 4.26 -15.51
N ALA A 92 -6.95 5.31 -16.29
CA ALA A 92 -7.28 6.67 -15.90
C ALA A 92 -8.50 7.16 -16.71
N PRO A 93 -9.15 8.28 -16.34
CA PRO A 93 -10.34 8.78 -17.05
C PRO A 93 -10.15 9.04 -18.54
N ASP A 94 -8.93 9.32 -18.96
CA ASP A 94 -8.57 9.76 -20.33
C ASP A 94 -7.51 8.86 -20.99
N THR A 95 -6.94 7.89 -20.29
CA THR A 95 -5.91 7.01 -20.86
C THR A 95 -5.87 5.64 -20.21
N ARG A 96 -5.15 4.73 -20.89
CA ARG A 96 -4.83 3.39 -20.41
C ARG A 96 -3.37 3.09 -20.71
N ILE A 97 -2.62 2.70 -19.70
CA ILE A 97 -1.21 2.30 -19.82
C ILE A 97 -1.12 0.80 -19.56
N ASN A 98 -0.78 0.03 -20.61
CA ASN A 98 -0.73 -1.42 -20.51
C ASN A 98 0.66 -1.92 -20.06
N ASP A 99 0.68 -3.12 -19.49
CA ASP A 99 1.91 -3.88 -19.18
C ASP A 99 2.89 -3.13 -18.26
N ILE A 100 2.39 -2.60 -17.16
CA ILE A 100 3.23 -1.96 -16.14
C ILE A 100 3.72 -3.02 -15.15
N GLN A 101 5.03 -3.17 -15.06
CA GLN A 101 5.68 -4.01 -14.05
C GLN A 101 5.80 -3.26 -12.72
N LEU A 102 5.37 -3.88 -11.64
CA LEU A 102 5.62 -3.36 -10.29
C LEU A 102 7.00 -3.81 -9.81
N GLY A 103 7.87 -2.87 -9.49
CA GLY A 103 9.23 -3.14 -9.01
C GLY A 103 9.27 -3.88 -7.66
N ILE A 104 8.26 -3.66 -6.81
CA ILE A 104 8.01 -4.44 -5.59
C ILE A 104 6.68 -5.19 -5.76
N PRO A 105 6.74 -6.47 -6.14
CA PRO A 105 5.57 -7.26 -6.49
C PRO A 105 4.85 -7.79 -5.24
N VAL A 106 4.13 -6.93 -4.55
CA VAL A 106 3.25 -7.27 -3.42
C VAL A 106 1.85 -6.81 -3.74
N SER A 107 0.83 -7.63 -3.48
CA SER A 107 -0.55 -7.34 -3.87
C SER A 107 -1.06 -5.99 -3.34
N ILE A 108 -0.67 -5.58 -2.14
CA ILE A 108 -1.03 -4.25 -1.59
C ILE A 108 -0.40 -3.11 -2.40
N ASN A 109 0.74 -3.34 -3.05
CA ASN A 109 1.40 -2.33 -3.87
C ASN A 109 0.70 -2.08 -5.20
N ILE A 110 -0.26 -2.91 -5.61
CA ILE A 110 -1.12 -2.61 -6.77
C ILE A 110 -1.90 -1.33 -6.49
N GLU A 111 -2.59 -1.27 -5.36
CA GLU A 111 -3.39 -0.09 -4.99
C GLU A 111 -2.50 1.13 -4.71
N ASN A 112 -1.39 0.95 -3.99
CA ASN A 112 -0.41 2.02 -3.78
C ASN A 112 0.20 2.52 -5.09
N GLY A 113 0.47 1.61 -6.03
CA GLY A 113 0.94 1.92 -7.37
C GLY A 113 -0.06 2.73 -8.17
N VAL A 114 -1.35 2.35 -8.14
CA VAL A 114 -2.43 3.12 -8.78
C VAL A 114 -2.44 4.55 -8.25
N ALA A 115 -2.35 4.76 -6.94
CA ALA A 115 -2.31 6.09 -6.34
C ALA A 115 -1.10 6.91 -6.82
N ALA A 116 0.08 6.28 -6.86
CA ALA A 116 1.30 6.94 -7.33
C ALA A 116 1.23 7.30 -8.82
N MET A 117 0.72 6.37 -9.66
CA MET A 117 0.54 6.61 -11.09
C MET A 117 -0.51 7.67 -11.36
N ALA A 118 -1.59 7.72 -10.58
CA ALA A 118 -2.61 8.76 -10.69
C ALA A 118 -2.02 10.16 -10.46
N LEU A 119 -1.19 10.32 -9.40
CA LEU A 119 -0.47 11.57 -9.16
C LEU A 119 0.49 11.91 -10.30
N ALA A 120 1.28 10.94 -10.78
CA ALA A 120 2.23 11.14 -11.87
C ALA A 120 1.49 11.57 -13.15
N HIS A 121 0.42 10.88 -13.51
CA HIS A 121 -0.41 11.18 -14.67
C HIS A 121 -1.01 12.60 -14.61
N LEU A 122 -1.61 12.98 -13.48
CA LEU A 122 -2.17 14.33 -13.28
C LEU A 122 -1.11 15.44 -13.31
N ASN A 123 0.16 15.11 -13.07
CA ASN A 123 1.29 16.02 -13.21
C ASN A 123 1.94 16.01 -14.60
N GLY A 124 1.34 15.30 -15.57
CA GLY A 124 1.81 15.28 -16.96
C GLY A 124 3.05 14.41 -17.21
N VAL A 125 3.33 13.46 -16.31
CA VAL A 125 4.38 12.44 -16.53
C VAL A 125 3.93 11.53 -17.67
N THR A 126 4.80 11.25 -18.63
CA THR A 126 4.49 10.42 -19.78
C THR A 126 4.30 8.94 -19.40
N ASP A 127 3.55 8.22 -20.21
CA ASP A 127 3.28 6.78 -20.02
C ASP A 127 4.57 5.96 -19.88
N GLU A 128 5.57 6.25 -20.70
CA GLU A 128 6.87 5.58 -20.67
C GLU A 128 7.68 5.89 -19.40
N GLU A 129 7.55 7.10 -18.87
CA GLU A 129 8.19 7.48 -17.61
C GLU A 129 7.49 6.83 -16.43
N ILE A 130 6.15 6.73 -16.45
CA ILE A 130 5.37 5.99 -15.45
C ILE A 130 5.80 4.53 -15.43
N LYS A 131 5.86 3.86 -16.59
CA LYS A 131 6.33 2.47 -16.69
C LYS A 131 7.73 2.28 -16.12
N ARG A 132 8.68 3.12 -16.51
CA ARG A 132 10.06 3.05 -16.01
C ARG A 132 10.14 3.30 -14.51
N GLY A 133 9.41 4.31 -14.03
CA GLY A 133 9.35 4.64 -12.61
C GLY A 133 8.84 3.48 -11.78
N MET A 134 7.72 2.88 -12.17
CA MET A 134 7.13 1.74 -11.47
C MET A 134 8.05 0.51 -11.47
N ALA A 135 8.65 0.17 -12.60
CA ALA A 135 9.56 -0.96 -12.72
C ALA A 135 10.88 -0.76 -11.96
N SER A 136 11.33 0.49 -11.83
CA SER A 136 12.59 0.83 -11.14
C SER A 136 12.46 0.94 -9.62
N PHE A 137 11.25 1.06 -9.09
CA PHE A 137 11.03 1.20 -7.66
C PHE A 137 11.51 -0.04 -6.90
N ARG A 138 12.33 0.15 -5.88
CA ARG A 138 12.94 -0.94 -5.08
C ARG A 138 12.36 -1.06 -3.66
N GLY A 139 11.32 -0.28 -3.37
CA GLY A 139 10.66 -0.30 -2.06
C GLY A 139 11.38 0.52 -1.00
N VAL A 140 11.05 0.20 0.22
CA VAL A 140 11.60 0.81 1.43
C VAL A 140 12.28 -0.30 2.23
N ASP A 141 13.41 0.01 2.86
CA ASP A 141 14.12 -0.93 3.73
C ASP A 141 13.16 -1.57 4.74
N ARG A 142 13.28 -2.87 4.92
CA ARG A 142 12.48 -3.68 5.85
C ARG A 142 10.97 -3.73 5.56
N ARG A 143 10.51 -3.35 4.36
CA ARG A 143 9.12 -3.52 3.95
C ARG A 143 9.07 -4.35 2.68
N PHE A 144 8.84 -5.66 2.82
CA PHE A 144 8.89 -6.65 1.73
C PHE A 144 10.17 -6.49 0.89
N ASP A 145 11.30 -6.35 1.57
CA ASP A 145 12.58 -5.94 1.03
C ASP A 145 13.36 -7.16 0.55
N PHE A 146 13.48 -7.34 -0.75
CA PHE A 146 14.20 -8.45 -1.37
C PHE A 146 15.72 -8.29 -1.22
N LYS A 147 16.31 -9.08 -0.32
CA LYS A 147 17.77 -9.12 -0.10
C LYS A 147 18.49 -10.06 -1.07
N LEU A 148 17.81 -11.13 -1.51
CA LEU A 148 18.31 -12.06 -2.52
C LEU A 148 17.12 -12.61 -3.32
N LYS A 149 17.24 -12.58 -4.64
CA LYS A 149 16.25 -13.17 -5.53
C LYS A 149 16.98 -13.89 -6.69
N ASN A 150 16.84 -15.22 -6.73
CA ASN A 150 17.27 -16.04 -7.84
C ASN A 150 16.34 -17.26 -8.00
N ASP A 151 16.60 -18.13 -8.97
CA ASP A 151 15.73 -19.27 -9.29
C ASP A 151 15.59 -20.27 -8.14
N ARG A 152 16.61 -20.39 -7.29
CA ARG A 152 16.64 -21.36 -6.19
C ARG A 152 16.08 -20.81 -4.91
N ILE A 153 16.48 -19.60 -4.53
CA ILE A 153 16.20 -18.97 -3.23
C ILE A 153 15.73 -17.54 -3.43
N VAL A 154 14.66 -17.21 -2.71
CA VAL A 154 14.24 -15.84 -2.51
C VAL A 154 14.35 -15.55 -1.01
N PHE A 155 15.09 -14.51 -0.65
CA PHE A 155 15.24 -14.05 0.72
C PHE A 155 14.79 -12.60 0.81
N LEU A 156 13.83 -12.33 1.68
CA LEU A 156 13.32 -10.98 1.92
C LEU A 156 13.31 -10.67 3.42
N SER A 157 13.37 -9.39 3.72
CA SER A 157 13.21 -8.85 5.07
C SER A 157 11.93 -8.02 5.13
N ASP A 158 11.10 -8.27 6.13
CA ASP A 158 9.90 -7.51 6.39
C ASP A 158 9.88 -7.02 7.83
N TYR A 159 9.33 -5.85 8.07
CA TYR A 159 9.16 -5.29 9.41
C TYR A 159 7.81 -5.68 10.03
N ALA A 160 7.08 -6.58 9.40
CA ALA A 160 5.79 -7.07 9.90
C ALA A 160 5.92 -7.53 11.36
N HIS A 161 5.19 -6.87 12.24
CA HIS A 161 5.27 -7.07 13.70
C HIS A 161 3.88 -7.14 14.35
N HIS A 162 2.83 -7.11 13.54
CA HIS A 162 1.44 -7.36 13.92
C HIS A 162 0.91 -8.59 13.17
N PRO A 163 0.02 -9.42 13.77
CA PRO A 163 -0.49 -10.63 13.11
C PRO A 163 -1.05 -10.39 11.72
N SER A 164 -1.81 -9.32 11.52
CA SER A 164 -2.38 -8.95 10.22
C SER A 164 -1.32 -8.65 9.16
N GLU A 165 -0.23 -7.98 9.54
CA GLU A 165 0.89 -7.68 8.64
C GLU A 165 1.62 -8.96 8.23
N ILE A 166 1.93 -9.85 9.20
CA ILE A 166 2.54 -11.15 8.95
C ILE A 166 1.69 -11.96 7.99
N LYS A 167 0.38 -12.04 8.26
CA LYS A 167 -0.57 -12.73 7.39
C LYS A 167 -0.53 -12.20 5.95
N GLN A 168 -0.54 -10.88 5.77
CA GLN A 168 -0.49 -10.26 4.44
C GLN A 168 0.83 -10.58 3.72
N SER A 169 1.96 -10.52 4.43
CA SER A 169 3.26 -10.87 3.86
C SER A 169 3.31 -12.33 3.43
N VAL A 170 2.83 -13.26 4.26
CA VAL A 170 2.78 -14.69 3.92
C VAL A 170 1.88 -14.95 2.71
N LEU A 171 0.67 -14.38 2.70
CA LEU A 171 -0.27 -14.55 1.58
C LEU A 171 0.32 -13.99 0.28
N SER A 172 0.99 -12.84 0.34
CA SER A 172 1.68 -12.26 -0.82
C SER A 172 2.78 -13.17 -1.35
N MET A 173 3.57 -13.77 -0.46
CA MET A 173 4.59 -14.73 -0.87
C MET A 173 3.99 -16.00 -1.49
N ARG A 174 2.89 -16.51 -0.93
CA ARG A 174 2.16 -17.66 -1.50
C ARG A 174 1.63 -17.36 -2.90
N GLU A 175 1.11 -16.16 -3.13
CA GLU A 175 0.60 -15.74 -4.43
C GLU A 175 1.73 -15.60 -5.48
N LEU A 176 2.87 -15.04 -5.08
CA LEU A 176 4.03 -14.84 -5.95
C LEU A 176 4.77 -16.13 -6.29
N TYR A 177 4.85 -17.06 -5.35
CA TYR A 177 5.71 -18.27 -5.43
C TYR A 177 4.93 -19.53 -5.03
N LYS A 178 3.96 -19.92 -5.87
CA LYS A 178 3.01 -21.02 -5.59
C LYS A 178 3.68 -22.35 -5.29
N ASP A 179 4.82 -22.62 -5.93
CA ASP A 179 5.52 -23.91 -5.86
C ASP A 179 6.74 -23.90 -4.92
N LYS A 180 6.97 -22.79 -4.22
CA LYS A 180 8.09 -22.67 -3.29
C LYS A 180 7.66 -22.93 -1.86
N LYS A 181 8.53 -23.63 -1.11
CA LYS A 181 8.42 -23.74 0.34
C LYS A 181 8.75 -22.40 0.98
N ILE A 182 7.93 -21.96 1.92
CA ILE A 182 8.09 -20.70 2.62
C ILE A 182 8.48 -20.95 4.07
N THR A 183 9.70 -20.55 4.42
CA THR A 183 10.23 -20.62 5.79
C THR A 183 10.36 -19.18 6.32
N ALA A 184 9.84 -18.90 7.49
CA ALA A 184 10.04 -17.62 8.16
C ALA A 184 10.92 -17.76 9.40
N ILE A 185 11.77 -16.75 9.62
CA ILE A 185 12.44 -16.50 10.89
C ILE A 185 11.71 -15.32 11.53
N PHE A 186 11.06 -15.57 12.66
CA PHE A 186 10.24 -14.58 13.33
C PHE A 186 10.75 -14.33 14.74
N GLN A 187 11.04 -13.06 15.04
CA GLN A 187 11.33 -12.58 16.39
C GLN A 187 10.13 -11.77 16.88
N PRO A 188 9.39 -12.24 17.89
CA PRO A 188 8.34 -11.44 18.51
C PRO A 188 8.92 -10.14 19.07
N HIS A 189 8.16 -9.06 18.98
CA HIS A 189 8.57 -7.77 19.52
C HIS A 189 7.49 -7.21 20.45
N LEU A 190 7.87 -6.78 21.68
CA LEU A 190 7.03 -6.38 22.79
C LEU A 190 6.27 -7.55 23.44
N TYR A 191 6.64 -7.88 24.67
CA TYR A 191 6.00 -8.94 25.46
C TYR A 191 4.48 -8.77 25.59
N THR A 192 4.01 -7.55 25.83
CA THR A 192 2.58 -7.25 25.95
C THR A 192 1.81 -7.58 24.68
N ARG A 193 2.30 -7.14 23.51
CA ARG A 193 1.67 -7.44 22.23
C ARG A 193 1.67 -8.94 21.95
N THR A 194 2.78 -9.62 22.20
CA THR A 194 2.89 -11.07 21.97
C THR A 194 1.91 -11.82 22.86
N ARG A 195 1.78 -11.44 24.14
CA ARG A 195 0.83 -12.04 25.07
C ARG A 195 -0.62 -11.79 24.63
N ASP A 196 -0.94 -10.55 24.28
CA ASP A 196 -2.32 -10.13 24.02
C ASP A 196 -2.85 -10.68 22.69
N PHE A 197 -1.96 -10.94 21.71
CA PHE A 197 -2.29 -11.43 20.36
C PHE A 197 -1.66 -12.79 20.05
N TYR A 198 -1.30 -13.61 21.05
CA TYR A 198 -0.55 -14.85 20.79
C TYR A 198 -1.26 -15.82 19.83
N GLN A 199 -2.60 -15.93 19.93
CA GLN A 199 -3.38 -16.80 19.06
C GLN A 199 -3.36 -16.27 17.61
N ASP A 200 -3.55 -14.99 17.42
CA ASP A 200 -3.53 -14.36 16.08
C ASP A 200 -2.14 -14.50 15.43
N PHE A 201 -1.06 -14.41 16.23
CA PHE A 201 0.30 -14.71 15.76
C PHE A 201 0.43 -16.17 15.33
N ALA A 202 -0.03 -17.11 16.15
CA ALA A 202 0.01 -18.53 15.85
C ALA A 202 -0.76 -18.84 14.54
N ASP A 203 -1.96 -18.28 14.39
CA ASP A 203 -2.80 -18.46 13.21
C ASP A 203 -2.12 -17.87 11.95
N SER A 204 -1.51 -16.69 12.06
CA SER A 204 -0.80 -16.07 10.94
C SER A 204 0.45 -16.84 10.53
N LEU A 205 1.22 -17.32 11.51
CA LEU A 205 2.43 -18.10 11.28
C LEU A 205 2.14 -19.52 10.79
N SER A 206 0.99 -20.11 11.13
CA SER A 206 0.55 -21.42 10.66
C SER A 206 0.34 -21.50 9.13
N LEU A 207 0.25 -20.33 8.47
CA LEU A 207 0.18 -20.26 7.01
C LEU A 207 1.52 -20.57 6.31
N LEU A 208 2.61 -20.63 7.06
CA LEU A 208 3.95 -20.99 6.56
C LEU A 208 4.18 -22.50 6.52
N ASP A 209 5.14 -22.93 5.73
CA ASP A 209 5.57 -24.34 5.74
C ASP A 209 6.52 -24.62 6.91
N GLU A 210 7.32 -23.64 7.29
CA GLU A 210 8.23 -23.70 8.44
C GLU A 210 8.34 -22.35 9.13
N VAL A 211 8.46 -22.40 10.44
CA VAL A 211 8.69 -21.22 11.28
C VAL A 211 9.86 -21.49 12.22
N ILE A 212 10.81 -20.56 12.25
CA ILE A 212 11.89 -20.49 13.23
C ILE A 212 11.58 -19.32 14.13
N LEU A 213 11.26 -19.60 15.40
CA LEU A 213 11.03 -18.56 16.40
C LEU A 213 12.35 -18.22 17.09
N VAL A 214 12.60 -16.95 17.25
CA VAL A 214 13.75 -16.40 17.98
C VAL A 214 13.25 -15.75 19.26
N ASP A 215 14.03 -15.84 20.32
CA ASP A 215 13.67 -15.23 21.62
C ASP A 215 13.47 -13.72 21.52
N ILE A 216 12.57 -13.20 22.40
CA ILE A 216 12.26 -11.77 22.50
C ILE A 216 13.43 -11.01 23.12
#